data_ef618704c823abf14cdf4c21f00bf9a7
#
_entry.id   ef618704c823abf14cdf4c21f00bf9a7
#
_cell.length_a   1.000
_cell.length_b   1.000
_cell.length_c   1.000
_cell.angle_alpha   90.00
_cell.angle_beta   90.00
_cell.angle_gamma   90.00
#
_symmetry.space_group_name_H-M   'P 1'
#
loop_
_entity.id
_entity.type
_entity.pdbx_description
1 polymer ?
#
loop_
_entity_poly.entity_id
_entity_poly.type
_entity_poly.pdbx_seq_one_letter_code
_entity_poly.pdbx_strand_id
1 'polypeptide(L)'
;MSERTFPYTILSPDEIKCRMNELGADAIPFLFIVNYARDAGYVISKEDLDDRYIRWQFHAKSNNIMRNKDFYWQALPVSKDAYTEKFSFVKDQIQRGNSFLTNLTQPTRISTNLGLAEIYDVASAPYKLWLKDLFVVLSPETFIQIRQGEIRTFPMKGTIDAALPDAKKTILQDEKEMAEHATIVDLLRNDLSMVAEDVHVSRYRYVERINTMQHDLLQVSSEIVGRLPDNYRGQLGDILFTLLPAGSICGAPKTKTLEIIKEVEGYDRGFYTGVCGYFDGENLDSAVMIRFVEQTDDGLVYKSGGGITFQSESDKEYEELIQKIYVPVS
;
A
#
# COMPACT_ATOMS: atom_id res chain seq x y z
N MET A 1 -28.78 -21.91 8.63
CA MET A 1 -28.20 -21.14 7.51
C MET A 1 -26.73 -21.49 7.49
N SER A 2 -26.23 -22.14 6.43
CA SER A 2 -24.84 -22.59 6.38
C SER A 2 -23.91 -21.36 6.39
N GLU A 3 -23.03 -21.29 7.37
CA GLU A 3 -21.84 -20.45 7.32
C GLU A 3 -21.09 -20.78 6.02
N ARG A 4 -21.24 -19.94 5.02
CA ARG A 4 -20.41 -20.03 3.81
C ARG A 4 -19.06 -19.42 4.17
N THR A 5 -18.19 -20.23 4.73
CA THR A 5 -16.78 -19.91 4.95
C THR A 5 -16.15 -19.43 3.65
N PHE A 6 -15.26 -18.43 3.74
CA PHE A 6 -14.43 -17.99 2.63
C PHE A 6 -13.70 -19.20 2.02
N PRO A 7 -13.82 -19.47 0.72
CA PRO A 7 -13.48 -20.79 0.16
C PRO A 7 -11.97 -21.02 -0.06
N TYR A 8 -11.14 -19.97 0.08
CA TYR A 8 -9.71 -20.06 -0.18
C TYR A 8 -8.93 -20.31 1.10
N THR A 9 -7.96 -21.22 1.01
CA THR A 9 -7.09 -21.57 2.13
C THR A 9 -5.99 -20.55 2.29
N ILE A 10 -5.75 -20.11 3.52
CA ILE A 10 -4.56 -19.33 3.86
C ILE A 10 -3.33 -20.21 3.72
N LEU A 11 -2.32 -19.70 3.05
CA LEU A 11 -1.04 -20.35 2.80
C LEU A 11 0.04 -19.79 3.75
N SER A 12 0.96 -20.65 4.15
CA SER A 12 2.20 -20.28 4.83
C SER A 12 3.20 -19.59 3.89
N PRO A 13 4.24 -18.91 4.39
CA PRO A 13 5.24 -18.24 3.55
C PRO A 13 5.88 -19.13 2.49
N ASP A 14 6.23 -20.36 2.87
CA ASP A 14 6.87 -21.29 1.94
C ASP A 14 5.90 -21.82 0.88
N GLU A 15 4.64 -22.06 1.25
CA GLU A 15 3.59 -22.42 0.28
C GLU A 15 3.30 -21.27 -0.69
N ILE A 16 3.26 -20.02 -0.22
CA ILE A 16 3.08 -18.85 -1.08
C ILE A 16 4.22 -18.75 -2.10
N LYS A 17 5.47 -18.81 -1.63
CA LYS A 17 6.66 -18.75 -2.51
C LYS A 17 6.64 -19.86 -3.54
N CYS A 18 6.46 -21.10 -3.10
CA CYS A 18 6.43 -22.27 -3.98
C CYS A 18 5.33 -22.12 -5.05
N ARG A 19 4.12 -21.79 -4.62
CA ARG A 19 2.97 -21.67 -5.54
C ARG A 19 3.15 -20.56 -6.56
N MET A 20 3.68 -19.39 -6.14
CA MET A 20 3.98 -18.28 -7.07
C MET A 20 5.07 -18.64 -8.06
N ASN A 21 6.12 -19.36 -7.62
CA ASN A 21 7.20 -19.80 -8.47
C ASN A 21 6.74 -20.84 -9.52
N GLU A 22 5.94 -21.83 -9.10
CA GLU A 22 5.35 -22.84 -9.99
C GLU A 22 4.44 -22.19 -11.05
N LEU A 23 3.44 -21.41 -10.63
CA LEU A 23 2.54 -20.75 -11.56
C LEU A 23 3.25 -19.77 -12.48
N GLY A 24 4.28 -19.07 -11.96
CA GLY A 24 5.11 -18.15 -12.75
C GLY A 24 5.93 -18.87 -13.81
N ALA A 25 6.58 -20.00 -13.45
CA ALA A 25 7.34 -20.82 -14.39
C ALA A 25 6.48 -21.35 -15.55
N ASP A 26 5.25 -21.76 -15.23
CA ASP A 26 4.27 -22.28 -16.18
C ASP A 26 3.49 -21.16 -16.93
N ALA A 27 3.81 -19.90 -16.67
CA ALA A 27 3.11 -18.72 -17.21
C ALA A 27 1.57 -18.76 -16.96
N ILE A 28 1.13 -19.37 -15.85
CA ILE A 28 -0.26 -19.43 -15.46
C ILE A 28 -0.63 -18.15 -14.70
N PRO A 29 -1.66 -17.40 -15.13
CA PRO A 29 -2.07 -16.18 -14.44
C PRO A 29 -2.61 -16.45 -13.02
N PHE A 30 -2.27 -15.60 -12.05
CA PHE A 30 -2.72 -15.72 -10.66
C PHE A 30 -2.82 -14.38 -9.93
N LEU A 31 -3.72 -14.32 -8.96
CA LEU A 31 -3.78 -13.27 -7.94
C LEU A 31 -3.03 -13.73 -6.70
N PHE A 32 -2.25 -12.83 -6.08
CA PHE A 32 -1.62 -13.07 -4.79
C PHE A 32 -1.94 -11.95 -3.79
N ILE A 33 -2.00 -12.31 -2.51
CA ILE A 33 -2.26 -11.41 -1.40
C ILE A 33 -1.41 -11.89 -0.23
N VAL A 34 -0.52 -11.04 0.29
CA VAL A 34 0.38 -11.37 1.41
C VAL A 34 0.21 -10.34 2.51
N ASN A 35 0.06 -10.79 3.75
CA ASN A 35 -0.11 -9.90 4.90
C ASN A 35 1.18 -9.16 5.27
N TYR A 36 1.07 -8.17 6.17
CA TYR A 36 2.20 -7.36 6.61
C TYR A 36 3.30 -8.19 7.30
N ALA A 37 2.91 -9.13 8.13
CA ALA A 37 3.84 -10.00 8.87
C ALA A 37 4.57 -10.99 7.94
N ARG A 38 4.09 -11.20 6.71
CA ARG A 38 4.62 -12.14 5.71
C ARG A 38 4.50 -13.60 6.14
N ASP A 39 3.59 -13.89 7.05
CA ASP A 39 3.35 -15.23 7.61
C ASP A 39 2.07 -15.89 7.11
N ALA A 40 1.23 -15.14 6.37
CA ALA A 40 -0.03 -15.62 5.82
C ALA A 40 -0.40 -14.92 4.50
N GLY A 41 -1.10 -15.63 3.62
CA GLY A 41 -1.58 -15.04 2.37
C GLY A 41 -2.35 -16.00 1.49
N TYR A 42 -2.65 -15.57 0.27
CA TYR A 42 -3.37 -16.32 -0.74
C TYR A 42 -2.63 -16.26 -2.07
N VAL A 43 -2.60 -17.38 -2.81
CA VAL A 43 -2.19 -17.45 -4.20
C VAL A 43 -3.23 -18.26 -4.96
N ILE A 44 -3.97 -17.60 -5.84
CA ILE A 44 -5.16 -18.16 -6.47
C ILE A 44 -4.98 -18.05 -7.99
N SER A 45 -5.03 -19.19 -8.70
CA SER A 45 -4.97 -19.19 -10.15
C SER A 45 -6.18 -18.46 -10.73
N LYS A 46 -6.04 -17.88 -11.93
CA LYS A 46 -7.16 -17.16 -12.57
C LYS A 46 -8.40 -18.02 -12.74
N GLU A 47 -8.21 -19.31 -12.98
CA GLU A 47 -9.30 -20.26 -13.20
C GLU A 47 -10.11 -20.53 -11.92
N ASP A 48 -9.45 -20.42 -10.75
CA ASP A 48 -10.06 -20.65 -9.43
C ASP A 48 -10.66 -19.39 -8.83
N LEU A 49 -10.47 -18.21 -9.45
CA LEU A 49 -11.01 -16.95 -8.95
C LEU A 49 -12.54 -16.88 -9.13
N ASP A 50 -13.24 -16.63 -8.03
CA ASP A 50 -14.70 -16.49 -7.99
C ASP A 50 -15.06 -15.08 -7.50
N ASP A 51 -15.72 -14.30 -8.35
CA ASP A 51 -16.10 -12.90 -8.12
C ASP A 51 -17.13 -12.72 -6.98
N ARG A 52 -17.77 -13.80 -6.56
CA ARG A 52 -18.64 -13.82 -5.36
C ARG A 52 -17.87 -13.66 -4.06
N TYR A 53 -16.55 -13.94 -4.07
CA TYR A 53 -15.67 -13.93 -2.88
C TYR A 53 -14.50 -12.97 -3.01
N ILE A 54 -13.94 -12.79 -4.21
CA ILE A 54 -12.83 -11.89 -4.48
C ILE A 54 -13.12 -11.08 -5.74
N ARG A 55 -13.07 -9.75 -5.61
CA ARG A 55 -13.11 -8.85 -6.76
C ARG A 55 -11.88 -7.96 -6.74
N TRP A 56 -11.26 -7.77 -7.88
CA TRP A 56 -10.08 -6.93 -8.00
C TRP A 56 -10.08 -6.16 -9.32
N GLN A 57 -9.41 -5.01 -9.32
CA GLN A 57 -9.26 -4.15 -10.48
C GLN A 57 -7.99 -3.34 -10.31
N PHE A 58 -7.05 -3.52 -11.24
CA PHE A 58 -5.78 -2.79 -11.26
C PHE A 58 -5.70 -1.94 -12.52
N HIS A 59 -5.46 -0.62 -12.37
CA HIS A 59 -5.36 0.39 -13.44
C HIS A 59 -6.51 0.42 -14.48
N ALA A 60 -7.62 -0.26 -14.24
CA ALA A 60 -8.75 -0.15 -15.13
C ALA A 60 -9.50 1.17 -14.90
N LYS A 61 -10.03 1.76 -15.98
CA LYS A 61 -10.91 2.92 -15.85
C LYS A 61 -12.14 2.51 -15.06
N SER A 62 -12.45 3.25 -14.00
CA SER A 62 -13.64 3.00 -13.19
C SER A 62 -14.89 3.17 -14.06
N ASN A 63 -15.59 2.07 -14.32
CA ASN A 63 -16.95 2.13 -14.83
C ASN A 63 -17.86 2.38 -13.62
N ASN A 64 -18.03 3.64 -13.25
CA ASN A 64 -18.83 4.05 -12.09
C ASN A 64 -20.31 3.70 -12.30
N ILE A 65 -20.71 2.53 -11.83
CA ILE A 65 -22.09 2.04 -11.92
C ILE A 65 -22.98 2.66 -10.81
N MET A 66 -22.40 3.19 -9.73
CA MET A 66 -23.16 3.69 -8.56
C MET A 66 -22.89 5.17 -8.21
N ARG A 67 -22.80 6.05 -9.19
CA ARG A 67 -22.58 7.51 -8.98
C ARG A 67 -23.63 8.24 -8.09
N ASN A 68 -24.78 7.61 -7.82
CA ASN A 68 -25.93 8.27 -7.18
C ASN A 68 -26.38 7.62 -5.88
N LYS A 69 -25.55 6.83 -5.19
CA LYS A 69 -25.92 6.30 -3.88
C LYS A 69 -25.49 7.29 -2.81
N ASP A 70 -26.46 7.93 -2.17
CA ASP A 70 -26.20 8.73 -0.97
C ASP A 70 -25.68 7.81 0.14
N PHE A 71 -24.50 8.11 0.65
CA PHE A 71 -23.92 7.42 1.81
C PHE A 71 -23.39 8.44 2.83
N TYR A 72 -23.40 8.05 4.07
CA TYR A 72 -22.67 8.76 5.11
C TYR A 72 -21.36 8.02 5.44
N TRP A 73 -20.36 8.78 5.84
CA TRP A 73 -19.07 8.28 6.27
C TRP A 73 -18.58 9.07 7.46
N GLN A 74 -18.56 8.42 8.61
CA GLN A 74 -18.13 9.04 9.85
C GLN A 74 -16.96 8.26 10.45
N ALA A 75 -15.80 8.90 10.57
CA ALA A 75 -14.64 8.37 11.27
C ALA A 75 -14.72 8.69 12.76
N LEU A 76 -14.34 7.73 13.59
CA LEU A 76 -14.19 7.86 15.03
C LEU A 76 -12.72 7.61 15.41
N PRO A 77 -11.82 8.57 15.15
CA PRO A 77 -10.38 8.38 15.32
C PRO A 77 -9.99 8.28 16.80
N VAL A 78 -8.80 7.75 17.06
CA VAL A 78 -8.18 7.81 18.39
C VAL A 78 -8.04 9.27 18.84
N SER A 79 -8.02 9.52 20.14
CA SER A 79 -7.78 10.87 20.65
C SER A 79 -6.39 11.39 20.27
N LYS A 80 -6.28 12.70 20.13
CA LYS A 80 -4.99 13.36 19.83
C LYS A 80 -3.93 13.02 20.88
N ASP A 81 -4.32 12.95 22.15
CA ASP A 81 -3.39 12.62 23.25
C ASP A 81 -2.84 11.19 23.10
N ALA A 82 -3.68 10.20 22.82
CA ALA A 82 -3.26 8.82 22.60
C ALA A 82 -2.37 8.67 21.35
N TYR A 83 -2.62 9.44 20.30
CA TYR A 83 -1.72 9.50 19.13
C TYR A 83 -0.39 10.14 19.48
N THR A 84 -0.41 11.27 20.20
CA THR A 84 0.80 12.02 20.59
C THR A 84 1.73 11.20 21.46
N GLU A 85 1.22 10.34 22.33
CA GLU A 85 2.02 9.41 23.12
C GLU A 85 2.82 8.46 22.21
N LYS A 86 2.15 7.82 21.25
CA LYS A 86 2.78 6.92 20.27
C LYS A 86 3.75 7.66 19.36
N PHE A 87 3.37 8.84 18.88
CA PHE A 87 4.25 9.70 18.10
C PHE A 87 5.52 10.05 18.85
N SER A 88 5.40 10.43 20.13
CA SER A 88 6.54 10.81 20.98
C SER A 88 7.51 9.64 21.19
N PHE A 89 6.99 8.42 21.36
CA PHE A 89 7.81 7.23 21.41
C PHE A 89 8.62 7.02 20.12
N VAL A 90 7.95 7.08 18.95
CA VAL A 90 8.63 6.96 17.65
C VAL A 90 9.68 8.05 17.46
N LYS A 91 9.34 9.29 17.84
CA LYS A 91 10.24 10.43 17.74
C LYS A 91 11.51 10.26 18.57
N ASP A 92 11.37 9.74 19.80
CA ASP A 92 12.50 9.41 20.67
C ASP A 92 13.40 8.33 20.05
N GLN A 93 12.80 7.28 19.44
CA GLN A 93 13.58 6.25 18.73
C GLN A 93 14.38 6.83 17.55
N ILE A 94 13.79 7.77 16.80
CA ILE A 94 14.44 8.45 15.69
C ILE A 94 15.59 9.36 16.23
N GLN A 95 15.36 10.09 17.31
CA GLN A 95 16.38 10.95 17.94
C GLN A 95 17.58 10.15 18.47
N ARG A 96 17.34 8.93 18.94
CA ARG A 96 18.41 7.99 19.36
C ARG A 96 19.15 7.33 18.20
N GLY A 97 18.72 7.59 16.95
CA GLY A 97 19.34 7.01 15.75
C GLY A 97 18.92 5.55 15.46
N ASN A 98 17.87 5.04 16.13
CA ASN A 98 17.36 3.69 15.93
C ASN A 98 16.55 3.55 14.62
N SER A 99 16.03 4.65 14.11
CA SER A 99 15.35 4.73 12.80
C SER A 99 15.53 6.14 12.22
N PHE A 100 15.41 6.27 10.90
CA PHE A 100 15.37 7.56 10.18
C PHE A 100 13.96 7.92 9.73
N LEU A 101 13.16 6.88 9.47
CA LEU A 101 11.78 6.96 9.03
C LEU A 101 11.03 5.78 9.64
N THR A 102 9.91 6.03 10.29
CA THR A 102 9.01 5.00 10.82
C THR A 102 7.59 5.28 10.39
N ASN A 103 6.95 4.34 9.72
CA ASN A 103 5.53 4.46 9.39
C ASN A 103 4.68 4.09 10.61
N LEU A 104 4.06 5.09 11.24
CA LEU A 104 3.16 4.93 12.39
C LEU A 104 1.71 4.87 11.91
N THR A 105 0.99 3.81 12.30
CA THR A 105 -0.37 3.58 11.84
C THR A 105 -1.37 3.43 13.00
N GLN A 106 -2.65 3.70 12.69
CA GLN A 106 -3.75 3.59 13.65
C GLN A 106 -4.99 3.00 13.01
N PRO A 107 -5.70 2.10 13.73
CA PRO A 107 -7.05 1.70 13.37
C PRO A 107 -8.04 2.78 13.80
N THR A 108 -9.02 3.06 12.95
CA THR A 108 -10.10 4.03 13.19
C THR A 108 -11.46 3.37 12.92
N ARG A 109 -12.36 3.36 13.88
CA ARG A 109 -13.71 2.86 13.68
C ARG A 109 -14.46 3.75 12.70
N ILE A 110 -15.25 3.12 11.82
CA ILE A 110 -16.05 3.79 10.80
C ILE A 110 -17.52 3.46 11.01
N SER A 111 -18.35 4.50 11.00
CA SER A 111 -19.79 4.37 10.89
C SER A 111 -20.22 4.78 9.48
N THR A 112 -20.89 3.88 8.76
CA THR A 112 -21.40 4.10 7.40
C THR A 112 -22.57 3.17 7.11
N ASN A 113 -23.39 3.51 6.12
CA ASN A 113 -24.44 2.63 5.58
C ASN A 113 -23.94 1.73 4.44
N LEU A 114 -22.64 1.75 4.12
CA LEU A 114 -22.05 0.91 3.10
C LEU A 114 -21.43 -0.34 3.71
N GLY A 115 -21.66 -1.51 3.09
CA GLY A 115 -20.84 -2.70 3.32
C GLY A 115 -19.55 -2.68 2.50
N LEU A 116 -18.61 -3.59 2.79
CA LEU A 116 -17.31 -3.68 2.09
C LEU A 116 -17.46 -3.78 0.56
N ALA A 117 -18.42 -4.56 0.06
CA ALA A 117 -18.68 -4.71 -1.37
C ALA A 117 -19.15 -3.39 -2.00
N GLU A 118 -20.02 -2.66 -1.30
CA GLU A 118 -20.52 -1.37 -1.77
C GLU A 118 -19.40 -0.30 -1.74
N ILE A 119 -18.52 -0.32 -0.73
CA ILE A 119 -17.33 0.54 -0.70
C ILE A 119 -16.46 0.26 -1.92
N TYR A 120 -16.24 -1.01 -2.27
CA TYR A 120 -15.52 -1.38 -3.48
C TYR A 120 -16.18 -0.83 -4.74
N ASP A 121 -17.53 -0.90 -4.84
CA ASP A 121 -18.26 -0.50 -6.04
C ASP A 121 -18.27 1.03 -6.25
N VAL A 122 -18.41 1.82 -5.16
CA VAL A 122 -18.44 3.29 -5.27
C VAL A 122 -17.04 3.91 -5.41
N ALA A 123 -15.99 3.21 -4.98
CA ALA A 123 -14.64 3.74 -4.95
C ALA A 123 -13.97 3.79 -6.31
N SER A 124 -13.14 4.81 -6.50
CA SER A 124 -12.22 4.96 -7.63
C SER A 124 -10.78 5.01 -7.12
N ALA A 125 -9.99 3.98 -7.45
CA ALA A 125 -8.59 3.90 -7.09
C ALA A 125 -7.83 3.11 -8.17
N PRO A 126 -6.51 3.38 -8.35
CA PRO A 126 -5.66 2.63 -9.28
C PRO A 126 -5.67 1.13 -9.01
N TYR A 127 -5.67 0.76 -7.73
CA TYR A 127 -5.71 -0.63 -7.28
C TYR A 127 -6.89 -0.81 -6.34
N LYS A 128 -7.82 -1.67 -6.72
CA LYS A 128 -8.97 -2.06 -5.90
C LYS A 128 -8.95 -3.56 -5.69
N LEU A 129 -9.16 -3.98 -4.44
CA LEU A 129 -9.30 -5.38 -4.07
C LEU A 129 -10.38 -5.49 -2.99
N TRP A 130 -11.31 -6.43 -3.14
CA TRP A 130 -12.30 -6.76 -2.14
C TRP A 130 -12.27 -8.26 -1.88
N LEU A 131 -12.16 -8.62 -0.61
CA LEU A 131 -12.35 -9.98 -0.11
C LEU A 131 -13.63 -10.00 0.73
N LYS A 132 -14.52 -10.89 0.40
CA LYS A 132 -15.83 -11.00 1.01
C LYS A 132 -15.72 -11.17 2.52
N ASP A 133 -16.44 -10.32 3.26
CA ASP A 133 -16.55 -10.32 4.72
C ASP A 133 -15.23 -10.16 5.47
N LEU A 134 -14.14 -9.83 4.74
CA LEU A 134 -12.81 -9.61 5.32
C LEU A 134 -12.38 -8.15 5.20
N PHE A 135 -12.12 -7.67 3.98
CA PHE A 135 -11.63 -6.31 3.78
C PHE A 135 -11.82 -5.77 2.36
N VAL A 136 -11.64 -4.46 2.21
CA VAL A 136 -11.49 -3.78 0.93
C VAL A 136 -10.25 -2.87 0.94
N VAL A 137 -9.55 -2.86 -0.19
CA VAL A 137 -8.36 -2.05 -0.46
C VAL A 137 -8.64 -1.09 -1.60
N LEU A 138 -8.23 0.18 -1.43
CA LEU A 138 -8.41 1.26 -2.41
C LEU A 138 -7.08 1.99 -2.61
N SER A 139 -6.04 1.25 -2.97
CA SER A 139 -4.67 1.77 -2.96
C SER A 139 -4.33 2.64 -4.16
N PRO A 140 -3.66 3.77 -3.95
CA PRO A 140 -3.02 4.53 -5.01
C PRO A 140 -1.57 4.07 -5.29
N GLU A 141 -0.98 3.22 -4.44
CA GLU A 141 0.45 2.97 -4.39
C GLU A 141 0.84 1.65 -5.04
N THR A 142 1.60 1.73 -6.14
CA THR A 142 2.26 0.58 -6.75
C THR A 142 3.37 0.06 -5.84
N PHE A 143 3.41 -1.26 -5.59
CA PHE A 143 4.53 -1.89 -4.91
C PHE A 143 5.67 -2.16 -5.90
N ILE A 144 5.48 -3.10 -6.80
CA ILE A 144 6.38 -3.38 -7.93
C ILE A 144 5.59 -3.72 -9.18
N GLN A 145 6.19 -3.44 -10.33
CA GLN A 145 5.77 -3.96 -11.63
C GLN A 145 6.92 -4.72 -12.27
N ILE A 146 6.61 -5.85 -12.94
CA ILE A 146 7.57 -6.58 -13.76
C ILE A 146 7.02 -6.62 -15.18
N ARG A 147 7.81 -6.12 -16.13
CA ARG A 147 7.47 -6.13 -17.56
C ARG A 147 8.71 -6.44 -18.38
N GLN A 148 8.64 -7.47 -19.22
CA GLN A 148 9.74 -7.86 -20.13
C GLN A 148 11.09 -8.05 -19.42
N GLY A 149 11.08 -8.64 -18.20
CA GLY A 149 12.29 -8.88 -17.41
C GLY A 149 12.82 -7.66 -16.65
N GLU A 150 12.17 -6.50 -16.74
CA GLU A 150 12.47 -5.33 -15.91
C GLU A 150 11.53 -5.26 -14.72
N ILE A 151 12.09 -5.08 -13.52
CA ILE A 151 11.36 -4.75 -12.30
C ILE A 151 11.39 -3.25 -12.06
N ARG A 152 10.25 -2.68 -11.67
CA ARG A 152 10.06 -1.24 -11.47
C ARG A 152 9.36 -0.96 -10.15
N THR A 153 9.70 0.16 -9.53
CA THR A 153 8.96 0.73 -8.39
C THR A 153 8.87 2.24 -8.51
N PHE A 154 7.83 2.84 -7.90
CA PHE A 154 7.46 4.24 -8.13
C PHE A 154 7.29 4.97 -6.79
N PRO A 155 8.40 5.34 -6.11
CA PRO A 155 8.31 6.12 -4.88
C PRO A 155 7.60 7.45 -5.12
N MET A 156 6.65 7.76 -4.24
CA MET A 156 5.83 8.97 -4.30
C MET A 156 5.95 9.72 -2.98
N LYS A 157 6.27 11.02 -3.05
CA LYS A 157 6.29 11.92 -1.90
C LYS A 157 5.95 13.34 -2.34
N GLY A 158 5.17 14.01 -1.52
CA GLY A 158 4.72 15.37 -1.79
C GLY A 158 3.50 15.44 -2.71
N THR A 159 2.47 16.09 -2.22
CA THR A 159 1.23 16.35 -2.97
C THR A 159 0.81 17.78 -2.71
N ILE A 160 0.39 18.48 -3.75
CA ILE A 160 -0.07 19.88 -3.67
C ILE A 160 -1.30 20.08 -4.56
N ASP A 161 -2.19 21.00 -4.18
CA ASP A 161 -3.32 21.40 -5.02
C ASP A 161 -2.83 21.99 -6.33
N ALA A 162 -3.28 21.44 -7.46
CA ALA A 162 -2.87 21.86 -8.80
C ALA A 162 -3.42 23.26 -9.17
N ALA A 163 -4.42 23.76 -8.46
CA ALA A 163 -5.00 25.09 -8.68
C ALA A 163 -4.18 26.23 -8.05
N LEU A 164 -3.24 25.90 -7.15
CA LEU A 164 -2.41 26.92 -6.51
C LEU A 164 -1.45 27.57 -7.53
N PRO A 165 -1.21 28.89 -7.42
CA PRO A 165 -0.20 29.56 -8.25
C PRO A 165 1.17 28.87 -8.09
N ASP A 166 1.84 28.64 -9.22
CA ASP A 166 3.17 28.02 -9.25
C ASP A 166 3.28 26.66 -8.50
N ALA A 167 2.17 25.92 -8.34
CA ALA A 167 2.11 24.65 -7.58
C ALA A 167 3.25 23.69 -7.92
N LYS A 168 3.53 23.50 -9.23
CA LYS A 168 4.63 22.63 -9.67
C LYS A 168 5.99 23.10 -9.18
N LYS A 169 6.25 24.40 -9.19
CA LYS A 169 7.51 24.98 -8.73
C LYS A 169 7.61 24.85 -7.22
N THR A 170 6.54 25.17 -6.51
CA THR A 170 6.45 25.09 -5.04
C THR A 170 6.78 23.70 -4.54
N ILE A 171 6.10 22.65 -5.05
CA ILE A 171 6.32 21.27 -4.60
C ILE A 171 7.72 20.74 -4.96
N LEU A 172 8.30 21.17 -6.07
CA LEU A 172 9.65 20.76 -6.46
C LEU A 172 10.75 21.46 -5.66
N GLN A 173 10.45 22.63 -5.06
CA GLN A 173 11.40 23.41 -4.25
C GLN A 173 11.23 23.22 -2.75
N ASP A 174 10.25 22.45 -2.29
CA ASP A 174 10.07 22.12 -0.88
C ASP A 174 11.25 21.25 -0.40
N GLU A 175 12.09 21.80 0.47
CA GLU A 175 13.30 21.13 0.97
C GLU A 175 13.00 19.90 1.83
N LYS A 176 11.89 19.94 2.63
CA LYS A 176 11.46 18.81 3.45
C LYS A 176 11.04 17.65 2.56
N GLU A 177 10.11 17.91 1.62
CA GLU A 177 9.62 16.90 0.68
C GLU A 177 10.76 16.35 -0.19
N MET A 178 11.73 17.19 -0.56
CA MET A 178 12.89 16.76 -1.33
C MET A 178 13.77 15.79 -0.53
N ALA A 179 14.04 16.07 0.73
CA ALA A 179 14.84 15.20 1.59
C ALA A 179 14.14 13.86 1.87
N GLU A 180 12.84 13.89 2.15
CA GLU A 180 12.03 12.69 2.34
C GLU A 180 11.96 11.83 1.07
N HIS A 181 11.80 12.48 -0.08
CA HIS A 181 11.78 11.80 -1.38
C HIS A 181 13.12 11.14 -1.73
N ALA A 182 14.23 11.83 -1.46
CA ALA A 182 15.57 11.26 -1.67
C ALA A 182 15.79 10.01 -0.77
N THR A 183 15.34 10.07 0.49
CA THR A 183 15.45 8.96 1.42
C THR A 183 14.66 7.72 0.95
N ILE A 184 13.41 7.90 0.50
CA ILE A 184 12.60 6.77 0.02
C ILE A 184 13.11 6.22 -1.31
N VAL A 185 13.62 7.06 -2.21
CA VAL A 185 14.24 6.62 -3.46
C VAL A 185 15.47 5.77 -3.19
N ASP A 186 16.34 6.17 -2.26
CA ASP A 186 17.53 5.38 -1.92
C ASP A 186 17.16 4.05 -1.25
N LEU A 187 16.17 4.06 -0.36
CA LEU A 187 15.66 2.84 0.28
C LEU A 187 15.15 1.84 -0.76
N LEU A 188 14.28 2.27 -1.68
CA LEU A 188 13.68 1.38 -2.68
C LEU A 188 14.70 0.97 -3.76
N ARG A 189 15.68 1.81 -4.07
CA ARG A 189 16.80 1.42 -4.94
C ARG A 189 17.62 0.28 -4.31
N ASN A 190 17.90 0.38 -3.01
CA ASN A 190 18.57 -0.69 -2.28
C ASN A 190 17.73 -1.97 -2.24
N ASP A 191 16.41 -1.87 -2.02
CA ASP A 191 15.50 -3.02 -2.04
C ASP A 191 15.58 -3.74 -3.40
N LEU A 192 15.44 -3.02 -4.52
CA LEU A 192 15.51 -3.61 -5.85
C LEU A 192 16.88 -4.24 -6.13
N SER A 193 17.97 -3.69 -5.60
CA SER A 193 19.33 -4.23 -5.79
C SER A 193 19.54 -5.60 -5.13
N MET A 194 18.63 -6.05 -4.28
CA MET A 194 18.67 -7.40 -3.70
C MET A 194 18.19 -8.49 -4.69
N VAL A 195 17.44 -8.11 -5.72
CA VAL A 195 16.78 -9.05 -6.64
C VAL A 195 17.08 -8.77 -8.12
N ALA A 196 17.69 -7.64 -8.44
CA ALA A 196 17.92 -7.19 -9.80
C ALA A 196 19.32 -6.59 -10.00
N GLU A 197 19.81 -6.64 -11.23
CA GLU A 197 21.04 -5.99 -11.69
C GLU A 197 20.73 -4.65 -12.35
N ASP A 198 21.75 -3.83 -12.56
CA ASP A 198 21.68 -2.53 -13.26
C ASP A 198 20.62 -1.58 -12.67
N VAL A 199 20.43 -1.63 -11.36
CA VAL A 199 19.40 -0.82 -10.67
C VAL A 199 19.75 0.66 -10.71
N HIS A 200 18.88 1.45 -11.31
CA HIS A 200 19.05 2.90 -11.45
C HIS A 200 17.73 3.65 -11.39
N VAL A 201 17.82 4.96 -11.12
CA VAL A 201 16.67 5.87 -11.19
C VAL A 201 16.50 6.32 -12.63
N SER A 202 15.49 5.81 -13.33
CA SER A 202 15.21 6.13 -14.74
C SER A 202 14.59 7.52 -14.90
N ARG A 203 13.76 7.92 -13.91
CA ARG A 203 13.13 9.25 -13.85
C ARG A 203 13.13 9.73 -12.42
N TYR A 204 13.71 10.91 -12.17
CA TYR A 204 13.81 11.48 -10.83
C TYR A 204 12.90 12.70 -10.66
N ARG A 205 12.06 12.69 -9.60
CA ARG A 205 11.18 13.78 -9.17
C ARG A 205 10.37 14.41 -10.33
N TYR A 206 9.71 13.57 -11.11
CA TYR A 206 8.73 14.05 -12.08
C TYR A 206 7.37 14.33 -11.42
N VAL A 207 6.63 15.26 -12.00
CA VAL A 207 5.32 15.66 -11.46
C VAL A 207 4.21 15.05 -12.29
N GLU A 208 3.32 14.34 -11.63
CA GLU A 208 2.11 13.77 -12.21
C GLU A 208 0.88 14.54 -11.73
N ARG A 209 -0.14 14.63 -12.58
CA ARG A 209 -1.44 15.20 -12.22
C ARG A 209 -2.38 14.07 -11.86
N ILE A 210 -2.94 14.15 -10.65
CA ILE A 210 -3.95 13.24 -10.17
C ILE A 210 -5.29 13.96 -10.19
N ASN A 211 -6.20 13.48 -11.04
CA ASN A 211 -7.55 14.03 -11.09
C ASN A 211 -8.37 13.46 -9.93
N THR A 212 -8.94 14.34 -9.11
CA THR A 212 -9.89 13.96 -8.06
C THR A 212 -11.21 14.68 -8.25
N MET A 213 -12.25 14.28 -7.53
CA MET A 213 -13.56 14.94 -7.63
C MET A 213 -13.59 16.35 -7.05
N GLN A 214 -12.78 16.65 -6.07
CA GLN A 214 -12.79 17.95 -5.39
C GLN A 214 -11.88 18.95 -6.12
N HIS A 215 -10.64 18.55 -6.44
CA HIS A 215 -9.65 19.35 -7.12
C HIS A 215 -8.50 18.47 -7.61
N ASP A 216 -7.86 18.86 -8.69
CA ASP A 216 -6.70 18.16 -9.20
C ASP A 216 -5.50 18.36 -8.28
N LEU A 217 -4.73 17.31 -8.08
CA LEU A 217 -3.51 17.33 -7.30
C LEU A 217 -2.28 17.16 -8.21
N LEU A 218 -1.17 17.76 -7.83
CA LEU A 218 0.15 17.44 -8.37
C LEU A 218 0.88 16.58 -7.35
N GLN A 219 1.46 15.48 -7.80
CA GLN A 219 2.25 14.55 -7.00
C GLN A 219 3.66 14.41 -7.58
N VAL A 220 4.65 14.37 -6.71
CA VAL A 220 6.05 14.10 -7.10
C VAL A 220 6.31 12.61 -7.00
N SER A 221 6.77 12.02 -8.11
CA SER A 221 7.10 10.61 -8.22
C SER A 221 8.52 10.44 -8.77
N SER A 222 9.14 9.30 -8.52
CA SER A 222 10.33 8.83 -9.25
C SER A 222 10.08 7.42 -9.76
N GLU A 223 10.87 6.99 -10.74
CA GLU A 223 10.84 5.63 -11.26
C GLU A 223 12.22 5.00 -11.08
N ILE A 224 12.27 3.83 -10.45
CA ILE A 224 13.47 3.04 -10.26
C ILE A 224 13.28 1.75 -11.04
N VAL A 225 14.29 1.37 -11.81
CA VAL A 225 14.26 0.22 -12.72
C VAL A 225 15.48 -0.67 -12.44
N GLY A 226 15.28 -1.97 -12.52
CA GLY A 226 16.34 -2.97 -12.48
C GLY A 226 16.04 -4.11 -13.43
N ARG A 227 17.07 -4.85 -13.86
CA ARG A 227 16.96 -6.01 -14.74
C ARG A 227 16.95 -7.29 -13.91
N LEU A 228 15.90 -8.10 -14.05
CA LEU A 228 15.81 -9.41 -13.42
C LEU A 228 16.61 -10.47 -14.22
N PRO A 229 17.02 -11.57 -13.57
CA PRO A 229 17.61 -12.70 -14.26
C PRO A 229 16.62 -13.38 -15.23
N ASP A 230 17.10 -14.02 -16.28
CA ASP A 230 16.25 -14.60 -17.34
C ASP A 230 15.20 -15.61 -16.82
N ASN A 231 15.50 -16.30 -15.72
CA ASN A 231 14.61 -17.29 -15.10
C ASN A 231 13.68 -16.71 -14.02
N TYR A 232 13.51 -15.40 -13.97
CA TYR A 232 12.74 -14.70 -12.93
C TYR A 232 11.31 -15.22 -12.74
N ARG A 233 10.66 -15.70 -13.80
CA ARG A 233 9.28 -16.21 -13.72
C ARG A 233 9.15 -17.38 -12.74
N GLY A 234 10.15 -18.27 -12.68
CA GLY A 234 10.21 -19.35 -11.69
C GLY A 234 10.68 -18.92 -10.30
N GLN A 235 10.84 -17.62 -10.06
CA GLN A 235 11.33 -17.05 -8.80
C GLN A 235 10.44 -15.89 -8.29
N LEU A 236 9.22 -15.73 -8.81
CA LEU A 236 8.36 -14.60 -8.47
C LEU A 236 8.06 -14.51 -6.96
N GLY A 237 7.85 -15.65 -6.32
CA GLY A 237 7.65 -15.73 -4.87
C GLY A 237 8.91 -15.34 -4.09
N ASP A 238 10.08 -15.81 -4.49
CA ASP A 238 11.34 -15.48 -3.84
C ASP A 238 11.69 -14.01 -4.00
N ILE A 239 11.49 -13.44 -5.20
CA ILE A 239 11.66 -12.01 -5.48
C ILE A 239 10.73 -11.19 -4.57
N LEU A 240 9.44 -11.54 -4.51
CA LEU A 240 8.47 -10.85 -3.68
C LEU A 240 8.89 -10.86 -2.20
N PHE A 241 9.20 -12.04 -1.64
CA PHE A 241 9.53 -12.18 -0.22
C PHE A 241 10.86 -11.53 0.17
N THR A 242 11.81 -11.42 -0.76
CA THR A 242 13.05 -10.67 -0.56
C THR A 242 12.79 -9.17 -0.38
N LEU A 243 11.82 -8.62 -1.12
CA LEU A 243 11.47 -7.19 -1.06
C LEU A 243 10.56 -6.85 0.13
N LEU A 244 9.81 -7.83 0.67
CA LEU A 244 8.88 -7.63 1.77
C LEU A 244 9.57 -7.50 3.14
N PRO A 245 8.96 -6.72 4.05
CA PRO A 245 7.82 -5.84 3.82
C PRO A 245 8.22 -4.62 2.99
N ALA A 246 7.24 -3.99 2.32
CA ALA A 246 7.51 -2.84 1.46
C ALA A 246 8.19 -1.70 2.25
N GLY A 247 9.26 -1.14 1.70
CA GLY A 247 10.06 -0.11 2.38
C GLY A 247 9.24 1.15 2.69
N SER A 248 8.32 1.52 1.80
CA SER A 248 7.48 2.72 1.92
C SER A 248 6.54 2.71 3.13
N ILE A 249 6.15 1.52 3.62
CA ILE A 249 5.19 1.36 4.74
C ILE A 249 5.84 0.85 6.04
N CYS A 250 7.13 0.63 6.04
CA CYS A 250 7.89 0.29 7.24
C CYS A 250 8.71 1.48 7.69
N GLY A 251 9.76 1.77 6.96
CA GLY A 251 10.76 2.77 7.23
C GLY A 251 12.19 2.22 7.10
N ALA A 252 13.15 2.96 7.62
CA ALA A 252 14.58 2.65 7.47
C ALA A 252 15.36 2.90 8.76
N PRO A 253 16.30 2.00 9.12
CA PRO A 253 16.53 0.67 8.56
C PRO A 253 15.42 -0.33 8.91
N LYS A 254 15.06 -1.23 7.98
CA LYS A 254 13.86 -2.10 8.09
C LYS A 254 13.82 -2.88 9.40
N THR A 255 14.84 -3.64 9.75
CA THR A 255 14.83 -4.55 10.91
C THR A 255 14.49 -3.82 12.21
N LYS A 256 15.19 -2.73 12.51
CA LYS A 256 14.97 -2.00 13.76
C LYS A 256 13.64 -1.25 13.75
N THR A 257 13.23 -0.74 12.60
CA THR A 257 11.95 -0.05 12.47
C THR A 257 10.76 -0.99 12.68
N LEU A 258 10.83 -2.25 12.23
CA LEU A 258 9.79 -3.25 12.50
C LEU A 258 9.62 -3.55 14.00
N GLU A 259 10.72 -3.58 14.77
CA GLU A 259 10.65 -3.73 16.23
C GLU A 259 9.93 -2.53 16.88
N ILE A 260 10.28 -1.32 16.47
CA ILE A 260 9.66 -0.06 16.95
C ILE A 260 8.15 -0.06 16.65
N ILE A 261 7.75 -0.39 15.42
CA ILE A 261 6.35 -0.47 15.00
C ILE A 261 5.59 -1.47 15.86
N LYS A 262 6.13 -2.67 16.04
CA LYS A 262 5.50 -3.73 16.87
C LYS A 262 5.28 -3.29 18.31
N GLU A 263 6.24 -2.56 18.88
CA GLU A 263 6.17 -2.07 20.25
C GLU A 263 5.13 -0.95 20.42
N VAL A 264 5.09 0.00 19.47
CA VAL A 264 4.31 1.24 19.63
C VAL A 264 2.85 1.11 19.18
N GLU A 265 2.56 0.34 18.14
CA GLU A 265 1.20 0.31 17.58
C GLU A 265 0.20 -0.42 18.48
N GLY A 266 0.61 -1.53 19.09
CA GLY A 266 -0.22 -2.28 20.03
C GLY A 266 -1.41 -3.01 19.38
N TYR A 267 -1.38 -3.21 18.03
CA TYR A 267 -2.36 -3.99 17.28
C TYR A 267 -1.70 -4.73 16.12
N ASP A 268 -2.37 -5.74 15.60
CA ASP A 268 -1.91 -6.45 14.40
C ASP A 268 -2.41 -5.73 13.14
N ARG A 269 -1.48 -5.37 12.26
CA ARG A 269 -1.82 -4.78 10.96
C ARG A 269 -2.59 -5.77 10.07
N GLY A 270 -2.39 -7.08 10.24
CA GLY A 270 -2.99 -8.12 9.41
C GLY A 270 -2.62 -7.94 7.94
N PHE A 271 -3.63 -7.84 7.07
CA PHE A 271 -3.43 -7.57 5.64
C PHE A 271 -3.16 -6.09 5.31
N TYR A 272 -3.50 -5.17 6.20
CA TYR A 272 -3.16 -3.76 6.01
C TYR A 272 -1.65 -3.57 5.94
N THR A 273 -1.18 -2.78 4.97
CA THR A 273 0.24 -2.60 4.62
C THR A 273 0.97 -3.87 4.16
N GLY A 274 0.25 -4.96 3.95
CA GLY A 274 0.74 -6.06 3.13
C GLY A 274 0.71 -5.70 1.63
N VAL A 275 0.85 -6.68 0.76
CA VAL A 275 0.85 -6.48 -0.69
C VAL A 275 -0.14 -7.40 -1.37
N CYS A 276 -0.73 -6.91 -2.47
CA CYS A 276 -1.51 -7.73 -3.38
C CYS A 276 -1.05 -7.47 -4.82
N GLY A 277 -1.22 -8.45 -5.69
CA GLY A 277 -0.84 -8.28 -7.08
C GLY A 277 -1.40 -9.36 -7.98
N TYR A 278 -1.26 -9.13 -9.27
CA TYR A 278 -1.70 -10.03 -10.31
C TYR A 278 -0.58 -10.26 -11.32
N PHE A 279 -0.35 -11.53 -11.62
CA PHE A 279 0.50 -11.96 -12.71
C PHE A 279 -0.39 -12.42 -13.86
N ASP A 280 -0.23 -11.87 -15.05
CA ASP A 280 -1.09 -12.16 -16.20
C ASP A 280 -0.59 -13.32 -17.09
N GLY A 281 0.51 -13.98 -16.67
CA GLY A 281 1.25 -15.00 -17.43
C GLY A 281 2.52 -14.43 -18.06
N GLU A 282 2.66 -13.11 -18.15
CA GLU A 282 3.81 -12.41 -18.71
C GLU A 282 4.33 -11.30 -17.80
N ASN A 283 3.43 -10.45 -17.33
CA ASN A 283 3.71 -9.27 -16.54
C ASN A 283 3.14 -9.41 -15.13
N LEU A 284 3.80 -8.79 -14.15
CA LEU A 284 3.30 -8.69 -12.78
C LEU A 284 3.03 -7.24 -12.44
N ASP A 285 1.88 -6.98 -11.82
CA ASP A 285 1.51 -5.68 -11.29
C ASP A 285 1.02 -5.84 -9.86
N SER A 286 1.48 -4.98 -8.94
CA SER A 286 1.20 -5.14 -7.52
C SER A 286 1.10 -3.80 -6.79
N ALA A 287 0.38 -3.83 -5.67
CA ALA A 287 0.12 -2.67 -4.83
C ALA A 287 0.43 -2.95 -3.36
N VAL A 288 0.83 -1.91 -2.66
CA VAL A 288 0.82 -1.88 -1.19
C VAL A 288 -0.63 -1.74 -0.73
N MET A 289 -1.10 -2.56 0.19
CA MET A 289 -2.49 -2.53 0.66
C MET A 289 -2.70 -1.42 1.69
N ILE A 290 -2.90 -0.20 1.20
CA ILE A 290 -3.28 0.99 1.97
C ILE A 290 -4.67 1.49 1.56
N ARG A 291 -5.21 2.52 2.23
CA ARG A 291 -6.61 2.90 2.10
C ARG A 291 -7.51 1.68 2.34
N PHE A 292 -7.36 1.13 3.51
CA PHE A 292 -7.79 -0.23 3.85
C PHE A 292 -8.95 -0.18 4.84
N VAL A 293 -10.05 -0.87 4.52
CA VAL A 293 -11.20 -1.03 5.42
C VAL A 293 -11.39 -2.52 5.72
N GLU A 294 -11.40 -2.87 6.97
CA GLU A 294 -11.55 -4.24 7.48
C GLU A 294 -12.87 -4.42 8.20
N GLN A 295 -13.48 -5.59 8.00
CA GLN A 295 -14.58 -6.05 8.83
C GLN A 295 -14.04 -6.72 10.08
N THR A 296 -14.40 -6.22 11.24
CA THR A 296 -14.11 -6.83 12.55
C THR A 296 -15.41 -7.22 13.23
N ASP A 297 -15.31 -7.95 14.36
CA ASP A 297 -16.48 -8.29 15.19
C ASP A 297 -17.19 -7.02 15.71
N ASP A 298 -16.46 -5.93 15.90
CA ASP A 298 -16.94 -4.64 16.38
C ASP A 298 -17.43 -3.69 15.26
N GLY A 299 -17.43 -4.12 13.99
CA GLY A 299 -17.83 -3.35 12.83
C GLY A 299 -16.67 -2.99 11.90
N LEU A 300 -16.84 -1.93 11.10
CA LEU A 300 -15.85 -1.53 10.12
C LEU A 300 -14.71 -0.70 10.75
N VAL A 301 -13.48 -1.05 10.39
CA VAL A 301 -12.28 -0.35 10.82
C VAL A 301 -11.48 0.11 9.60
N TYR A 302 -11.20 1.41 9.51
CA TYR A 302 -10.27 1.98 8.54
C TYR A 302 -8.88 2.03 9.15
N LYS A 303 -7.88 1.54 8.43
CA LYS A 303 -6.48 1.62 8.87
C LYS A 303 -5.75 2.68 8.05
N SER A 304 -5.11 3.63 8.73
CA SER A 304 -4.33 4.72 8.13
C SER A 304 -3.06 4.99 8.89
N GLY A 305 -2.11 5.70 8.26
CA GLY A 305 -0.85 6.04 8.89
C GLY A 305 -0.02 7.01 8.06
N GLY A 306 1.10 7.42 8.64
CA GLY A 306 2.06 8.32 8.03
C GLY A 306 3.50 8.00 8.40
N GLY A 307 4.44 8.48 7.60
CA GLY A 307 5.86 8.32 7.85
C GLY A 307 6.39 9.40 8.81
N ILE A 308 6.80 9.00 9.99
CA ILE A 308 7.39 9.89 10.99
C ILE A 308 8.88 10.00 10.74
N THR A 309 9.37 11.23 10.63
CA THR A 309 10.78 11.58 10.46
C THR A 309 11.28 12.49 11.59
N PHE A 310 12.56 12.83 11.56
CA PHE A 310 13.12 13.80 12.51
C PHE A 310 12.42 15.18 12.42
N GLN A 311 11.89 15.58 11.29
CA GLN A 311 11.21 16.87 11.09
C GLN A 311 9.70 16.83 11.37
N SER A 312 9.11 15.65 11.56
CA SER A 312 7.67 15.52 11.80
C SER A 312 7.22 16.19 13.10
N GLU A 313 6.02 16.76 13.05
CA GLU A 313 5.33 17.42 14.17
C GLU A 313 4.02 16.68 14.48
N SER A 314 3.77 16.35 15.75
CA SER A 314 2.63 15.52 16.17
C SER A 314 1.28 16.01 15.65
N ASP A 315 1.04 17.32 15.70
CA ASP A 315 -0.23 17.91 15.28
C ASP A 315 -0.48 17.74 13.78
N LYS A 316 0.53 17.98 12.97
CA LYS A 316 0.46 17.84 11.51
C LYS A 316 0.26 16.39 11.09
N GLU A 317 1.01 15.47 11.69
CA GLU A 317 0.90 14.05 11.39
C GLU A 317 -0.45 13.47 11.83
N TYR A 318 -1.01 13.95 12.97
CA TYR A 318 -2.36 13.56 13.39
C TYR A 318 -3.42 14.07 12.42
N GLU A 319 -3.33 15.32 11.97
CA GLU A 319 -4.25 15.88 10.97
C GLU A 319 -4.15 15.12 9.64
N GLU A 320 -2.95 14.79 9.19
CA GLU A 320 -2.71 13.98 7.98
C GLU A 320 -3.32 12.57 8.12
N LEU A 321 -3.16 11.93 9.30
CA LEU A 321 -3.78 10.64 9.61
C LEU A 321 -5.30 10.69 9.39
N ILE A 322 -5.96 11.72 9.95
CA ILE A 322 -7.42 11.92 9.86
C ILE A 322 -7.84 12.20 8.41
N GLN A 323 -7.12 13.06 7.70
CA GLN A 323 -7.43 13.43 6.32
C GLN A 323 -7.33 12.23 5.36
N LYS A 324 -6.57 11.21 5.71
CA LYS A 324 -6.46 9.97 4.93
C LYS A 324 -7.64 9.01 5.08
N ILE A 325 -8.58 9.28 6.02
CA ILE A 325 -9.71 8.40 6.31
C ILE A 325 -10.91 8.78 5.44
N TYR A 326 -10.89 8.36 4.19
CA TYR A 326 -11.98 8.60 3.24
C TYR A 326 -12.10 7.49 2.21
N VAL A 327 -13.25 7.38 1.57
CA VAL A 327 -13.45 6.57 0.37
C VAL A 327 -13.18 7.45 -0.85
N PRO A 328 -12.20 7.11 -1.70
CA PRO A 328 -11.99 7.84 -2.95
C PRO A 328 -13.13 7.54 -3.91
N VAL A 329 -14.05 8.48 -4.09
CA VAL A 329 -15.14 8.40 -5.08
C VAL A 329 -14.78 9.28 -6.28
N SER A 330 -15.22 8.91 -7.49
CA SER A 330 -14.95 9.64 -8.74
C SER A 330 -16.18 10.36 -9.28
#